data_473b46b493826103d6f046515196f4db
#
_entry.id   473b46b493826103d6f046515196f4db
#
_cell.length_a   1.000
_cell.length_b   1.000
_cell.length_c   1.000
_cell.angle_alpha   90.00
_cell.angle_beta   90.00
_cell.angle_gamma   90.00
#
_symmetry.space_group_name_H-M   'P 1'
#
loop_
_entity.id
_entity.type
_entity.pdbx_description
1 polymer ?
#
loop_
_entity_poly.entity_id
_entity_poly.type
_entity_poly.pdbx_seq_one_letter_code
_entity_poly.pdbx_strand_id
1 'polypeptide(L)'
;QLVVTALISSRREAVAARPSIVAEMLLTSLKSSGPDIADAVRIDGHVLSRSDLVGAATAAAERVAGSGRVAVLATPTVSTVLAVTGCLIAGVTFVPVPADVGTAERAHILGDSGARAWLGECPDDTGGLPHIPVRAHARSWHSYAEPAPDSPAYVMYTSGTTGAPKGVQTSRRAIAADIDALAAAWQWTAADVLVHGLPLFHVHGLVLGLLGSLRVGNRFVHTGKPTPQTYAAAAEAGGSLFFGV
;
A
#
# COMPACT_ATOMS: atom_id res chain seq x y z
N GLN A 1 16.18 -16.30 -7.27
CA GLN A 1 16.05 -16.51 -5.82
C GLN A 1 16.17 -15.14 -5.18
N LEU A 2 15.01 -14.57 -4.76
CA LEU A 2 14.96 -13.26 -4.08
C LEU A 2 15.59 -13.43 -2.68
N VAL A 3 16.67 -12.72 -2.42
CA VAL A 3 17.24 -12.60 -1.08
C VAL A 3 16.62 -11.35 -0.45
N VAL A 4 15.69 -11.54 0.47
CA VAL A 4 15.16 -10.45 1.31
C VAL A 4 16.16 -10.22 2.43
N THR A 5 16.91 -9.13 2.38
CA THR A 5 17.79 -8.73 3.46
C THR A 5 17.09 -7.70 4.33
N ALA A 6 16.60 -8.12 5.50
CA ALA A 6 16.17 -7.22 6.55
C ALA A 6 17.36 -6.94 7.47
N LEU A 7 17.84 -5.70 7.51
CA LEU A 7 18.82 -5.26 8.49
C LEU A 7 18.06 -4.79 9.74
N ILE A 8 18.13 -5.59 10.80
CA ILE A 8 17.50 -5.27 12.09
C ILE A 8 18.56 -4.63 12.97
N SER A 9 18.32 -3.38 13.38
CA SER A 9 19.17 -2.70 14.38
C SER A 9 19.05 -3.39 15.75
N SER A 10 20.19 -3.75 16.34
CA SER A 10 20.30 -4.60 17.54
C SER A 10 19.94 -3.86 18.83
N ARG A 11 18.68 -3.68 19.13
CA ARG A 11 18.17 -3.42 20.50
C ARG A 11 16.67 -3.73 20.58
N ARG A 12 16.29 -4.92 21.07
CA ARG A 12 14.87 -5.17 21.36
C ARG A 12 14.66 -6.16 22.52
N GLU A 13 13.91 -5.70 23.51
CA GLU A 13 13.28 -6.56 24.52
C GLU A 13 12.00 -7.17 23.94
N ALA A 14 11.68 -8.39 24.33
CA ALA A 14 10.55 -9.16 23.83
C ALA A 14 9.19 -8.47 24.15
N VAL A 15 8.39 -8.21 23.11
CA VAL A 15 7.02 -7.70 23.24
C VAL A 15 6.03 -8.87 23.11
N ALA A 16 5.10 -8.96 24.06
CA ALA A 16 4.09 -10.01 24.13
C ALA A 16 3.11 -9.99 22.95
N ALA A 17 2.67 -11.18 22.50
CA ALA A 17 1.72 -11.37 21.41
C ALA A 17 0.36 -10.69 21.69
N ARG A 18 -0.21 -10.00 20.71
CA ARG A 18 -1.55 -9.38 20.78
C ARG A 18 -2.67 -10.40 20.58
N PRO A 19 -3.82 -10.26 21.26
CA PRO A 19 -4.94 -11.21 21.15
C PRO A 19 -5.71 -11.09 19.81
N SER A 20 -6.36 -12.17 19.44
CA SER A 20 -6.90 -12.55 18.13
C SER A 20 -8.04 -11.70 17.50
N ILE A 21 -8.56 -10.68 18.15
CA ILE A 21 -9.66 -9.82 17.62
C ILE A 21 -9.16 -8.85 16.52
N VAL A 22 -7.87 -8.61 16.44
CA VAL A 22 -7.25 -7.71 15.46
C VAL A 22 -7.11 -8.35 14.06
N ALA A 23 -7.31 -9.67 13.96
CA ALA A 23 -7.11 -10.43 12.73
C ALA A 23 -8.13 -10.10 11.59
N GLU A 24 -9.26 -9.46 11.90
CA GLU A 24 -10.33 -9.23 10.92
C GLU A 24 -10.18 -7.93 10.12
N MET A 25 -9.45 -6.94 10.63
CA MET A 25 -9.26 -5.65 9.98
C MET A 25 -7.91 -5.57 9.27
N LEU A 26 -7.89 -5.14 8.00
CA LEU A 26 -6.62 -5.02 7.27
C LEU A 26 -5.81 -3.79 7.73
N LEU A 27 -6.45 -2.63 7.87
CA LEU A 27 -5.78 -1.36 8.18
C LEU A 27 -6.01 -0.96 9.65
N THR A 28 -5.55 -1.79 10.56
CA THR A 28 -5.80 -1.65 12.01
C THR A 28 -5.30 -0.33 12.59
N SER A 29 -4.12 0.13 12.16
CA SER A 29 -3.52 1.35 12.71
C SER A 29 -4.27 2.63 12.32
N LEU A 30 -4.98 2.63 11.18
CA LEU A 30 -5.72 3.80 10.72
C LEU A 30 -6.96 4.09 11.56
N LYS A 31 -7.46 3.09 12.30
CA LYS A 31 -8.59 3.24 13.22
C LYS A 31 -8.16 3.40 14.69
N SER A 32 -6.86 3.53 14.94
CA SER A 32 -6.32 3.72 16.29
C SER A 32 -6.72 5.09 16.86
N SER A 33 -7.21 5.10 18.09
CA SER A 33 -7.49 6.31 18.87
C SER A 33 -6.26 6.93 19.55
N GLY A 34 -5.07 6.38 19.29
CA GLY A 34 -3.81 6.90 19.84
C GLY A 34 -3.41 8.28 19.27
N PRO A 35 -2.34 8.87 19.79
CA PRO A 35 -1.81 10.14 19.29
C PRO A 35 -1.54 10.09 17.79
N ASP A 36 -1.72 11.22 17.10
CA ASP A 36 -1.41 11.31 15.68
C ASP A 36 0.09 11.14 15.44
N ILE A 37 0.45 10.48 14.36
CA ILE A 37 1.83 10.32 13.91
C ILE A 37 2.04 11.38 12.82
N ALA A 38 2.77 12.44 13.13
CA ALA A 38 2.94 13.59 12.25
C ALA A 38 3.63 13.27 10.91
N ASP A 39 4.42 12.20 10.87
CA ASP A 39 5.17 11.73 9.70
C ASP A 39 4.91 10.24 9.43
N ALA A 40 3.66 9.84 9.44
CA ALA A 40 3.25 8.45 9.22
C ALA A 40 3.68 7.91 7.86
N VAL A 41 3.66 8.76 6.83
CA VAL A 41 4.11 8.42 5.47
C VAL A 41 4.98 9.54 4.90
N ARG A 42 6.16 9.18 4.42
CA ARG A 42 7.07 10.04 3.64
C ARG A 42 7.29 9.43 2.27
N ILE A 43 6.86 10.12 1.23
CA ILE A 43 6.97 9.66 -0.16
C ILE A 43 6.98 10.86 -1.12
N ASP A 44 7.83 10.81 -2.14
CA ASP A 44 7.88 11.82 -3.21
C ASP A 44 7.98 13.28 -2.67
N GLY A 45 8.83 13.49 -1.66
CA GLY A 45 9.01 14.79 -1.02
C GLY A 45 7.86 15.24 -0.13
N HIS A 46 6.79 14.47 -0.03
CA HIS A 46 5.65 14.78 0.82
C HIS A 46 5.72 14.06 2.16
N VAL A 47 5.15 14.69 3.17
CA VAL A 47 4.97 14.11 4.51
C VAL A 47 3.48 14.16 4.84
N LEU A 48 2.90 13.01 5.19
CA LEU A 48 1.53 12.91 5.65
C LEU A 48 1.51 12.47 7.10
N SER A 49 0.75 13.17 7.93
CA SER A 49 0.37 12.64 9.23
C SER A 49 -0.61 11.47 9.05
N ARG A 50 -0.81 10.67 10.09
CA ARG A 50 -1.81 9.62 10.06
C ARG A 50 -3.22 10.19 9.84
N SER A 51 -3.55 11.31 10.48
CA SER A 51 -4.84 11.97 10.30
C SER A 51 -5.01 12.54 8.89
N ASP A 52 -3.95 13.12 8.29
CA ASP A 52 -3.98 13.56 6.90
C ASP A 52 -4.20 12.41 5.93
N LEU A 53 -3.49 11.31 6.13
CA LEU A 53 -3.64 10.09 5.33
C LEU A 53 -5.07 9.56 5.41
N VAL A 54 -5.61 9.39 6.62
CA VAL A 54 -6.98 8.89 6.82
C VAL A 54 -8.00 9.81 6.18
N GLY A 55 -7.94 11.11 6.44
CA GLY A 55 -8.89 12.08 5.90
C GLY A 55 -8.88 12.14 4.37
N ALA A 56 -7.70 12.18 3.75
CA ALA A 56 -7.56 12.23 2.29
C ALA A 56 -7.93 10.90 1.61
N ALA A 57 -7.53 9.77 2.21
CA ALA A 57 -7.91 8.45 1.71
C ALA A 57 -9.42 8.19 1.84
N THR A 58 -10.06 8.66 2.92
CA THR A 58 -11.52 8.59 3.07
C THR A 58 -12.24 9.44 2.02
N ALA A 59 -11.72 10.63 1.69
CA ALA A 59 -12.27 11.43 0.59
C ALA A 59 -12.10 10.74 -0.78
N ALA A 60 -11.02 9.98 -0.99
CA ALA A 60 -10.87 9.14 -2.18
C ALA A 60 -11.84 7.95 -2.16
N ALA A 61 -12.06 7.34 -1.00
CA ALA A 61 -13.01 6.24 -0.80
C ALA A 61 -14.43 6.62 -1.20
N GLU A 62 -14.92 7.81 -0.83
CA GLU A 62 -16.25 8.32 -1.22
C GLU A 62 -16.46 8.38 -2.73
N ARG A 63 -15.38 8.64 -3.48
CA ARG A 63 -15.45 8.76 -4.94
C ARG A 63 -15.51 7.43 -5.67
N VAL A 64 -15.09 6.35 -5.02
CA VAL A 64 -15.03 5.01 -5.61
C VAL A 64 -15.95 4.00 -4.94
N ALA A 65 -16.61 4.36 -3.86
CA ALA A 65 -17.55 3.47 -3.17
C ALA A 65 -18.55 2.84 -4.17
N GLY A 66 -18.65 1.51 -4.16
CA GLY A 66 -19.50 0.76 -5.07
C GLY A 66 -18.95 0.54 -6.48
N SER A 67 -17.74 1.02 -6.82
CA SER A 67 -17.18 0.88 -8.17
C SER A 67 -16.73 -0.56 -8.51
N GLY A 68 -16.69 -1.47 -7.54
CA GLY A 68 -16.21 -2.84 -7.73
C GLY A 68 -14.70 -2.93 -7.86
N ARG A 69 -14.14 -2.63 -9.04
CA ARG A 69 -12.68 -2.63 -9.29
C ARG A 69 -12.23 -1.34 -9.95
N VAL A 70 -11.09 -0.81 -9.49
CA VAL A 70 -10.46 0.39 -10.08
C VAL A 70 -8.98 0.17 -10.32
N ALA A 71 -8.47 0.73 -11.41
CA ALA A 71 -7.04 0.75 -11.72
C ALA A 71 -6.36 1.88 -10.95
N VAL A 72 -5.15 1.62 -10.45
CA VAL A 72 -4.27 2.61 -9.82
C VAL A 72 -2.94 2.58 -10.55
N LEU A 73 -2.50 3.70 -11.09
CA LEU A 73 -1.15 3.82 -11.65
C LEU A 73 -0.16 3.79 -10.46
N ALA A 74 0.54 2.67 -10.31
CA ALA A 74 1.27 2.35 -9.09
C ALA A 74 2.68 2.96 -9.08
N THR A 75 2.74 4.28 -9.23
CA THR A 75 3.94 5.11 -9.08
C THR A 75 4.23 5.37 -7.60
N PRO A 76 5.49 5.67 -7.21
CA PRO A 76 5.81 5.96 -5.82
C PRO A 76 5.43 7.41 -5.43
N THR A 77 4.14 7.72 -5.44
CA THR A 77 3.58 9.06 -5.15
C THR A 77 2.54 9.03 -4.04
N VAL A 78 2.26 10.19 -3.46
CA VAL A 78 1.15 10.38 -2.50
C VAL A 78 -0.17 9.96 -3.11
N SER A 79 -0.37 10.22 -4.41
CA SER A 79 -1.59 9.84 -5.13
C SER A 79 -1.85 8.34 -5.06
N THR A 80 -0.82 7.51 -5.29
CA THR A 80 -0.91 6.05 -5.19
C THR A 80 -1.24 5.59 -3.77
N VAL A 81 -0.57 6.16 -2.76
CA VAL A 81 -0.83 5.83 -1.35
C VAL A 81 -2.28 6.10 -0.99
N LEU A 82 -2.79 7.28 -1.35
CA LEU A 82 -4.16 7.69 -1.05
C LEU A 82 -5.20 6.87 -1.84
N ALA A 83 -4.92 6.57 -3.11
CA ALA A 83 -5.80 5.76 -3.96
C ALA A 83 -5.94 4.34 -3.40
N VAL A 84 -4.83 3.67 -3.11
CA VAL A 84 -4.80 2.31 -2.54
C VAL A 84 -5.50 2.28 -1.18
N THR A 85 -5.15 3.20 -0.29
CA THR A 85 -5.76 3.28 1.05
C THR A 85 -7.25 3.56 0.96
N GLY A 86 -7.68 4.47 0.07
CA GLY A 86 -9.09 4.80 -0.17
C GLY A 86 -9.89 3.61 -0.70
N CYS A 87 -9.35 2.85 -1.64
CA CYS A 87 -9.97 1.61 -2.12
C CYS A 87 -10.18 0.61 -0.97
N LEU A 88 -9.16 0.42 -0.14
CA LEU A 88 -9.24 -0.50 0.99
C LEU A 88 -10.26 -0.04 2.04
N ILE A 89 -10.38 1.26 2.31
CA ILE A 89 -11.40 1.83 3.21
C ILE A 89 -12.80 1.59 2.64
N ALA A 90 -13.01 1.82 1.34
CA ALA A 90 -14.31 1.67 0.68
C ALA A 90 -14.70 0.21 0.38
N GLY A 91 -13.83 -0.76 0.62
CA GLY A 91 -14.06 -2.16 0.22
C GLY A 91 -13.99 -2.39 -1.29
N VAL A 92 -13.34 -1.50 -2.02
CA VAL A 92 -13.13 -1.59 -3.47
C VAL A 92 -11.85 -2.34 -3.77
N THR A 93 -11.88 -3.26 -4.73
CA THR A 93 -10.68 -3.98 -5.18
C THR A 93 -9.86 -3.06 -6.09
N PHE A 94 -8.60 -2.83 -5.77
CA PHE A 94 -7.72 -2.07 -6.66
C PHE A 94 -6.84 -2.97 -7.53
N VAL A 95 -6.45 -2.46 -8.68
CA VAL A 95 -5.55 -3.12 -9.65
C VAL A 95 -4.33 -2.22 -9.80
N PRO A 96 -3.18 -2.56 -9.18
CA PRO A 96 -1.97 -1.78 -9.34
C PRO A 96 -1.40 -2.03 -10.74
N VAL A 97 -1.30 -0.97 -11.54
CA VAL A 97 -0.79 -1.02 -12.92
C VAL A 97 0.59 -0.35 -12.93
N PRO A 98 1.65 -1.05 -13.40
CA PRO A 98 2.96 -0.43 -13.57
C PRO A 98 2.90 0.72 -14.59
N ALA A 99 3.66 1.79 -14.35
CA ALA A 99 3.68 2.94 -15.24
C ALA A 99 4.42 2.67 -16.56
N ASP A 100 5.32 1.70 -16.56
CA ASP A 100 6.22 1.33 -17.66
C ASP A 100 5.70 0.19 -18.56
N VAL A 101 4.51 -0.34 -18.28
CA VAL A 101 3.93 -1.37 -19.15
C VAL A 101 3.50 -0.79 -20.49
N GLY A 102 3.73 -1.56 -21.56
CA GLY A 102 3.29 -1.20 -22.92
C GLY A 102 1.76 -1.16 -23.04
N THR A 103 1.27 -0.45 -24.09
CA THR A 103 -0.17 -0.26 -24.34
C THR A 103 -0.95 -1.58 -24.42
N ALA A 104 -0.40 -2.60 -25.09
CA ALA A 104 -1.06 -3.90 -25.23
C ALA A 104 -1.21 -4.64 -23.89
N GLU A 105 -0.17 -4.62 -23.07
CA GLU A 105 -0.20 -5.24 -21.74
C GLU A 105 -1.16 -4.49 -20.80
N ARG A 106 -1.13 -3.15 -20.84
CA ARG A 106 -2.08 -2.31 -20.09
C ARG A 106 -3.53 -2.61 -20.49
N ALA A 107 -3.81 -2.67 -21.80
CA ALA A 107 -5.14 -3.00 -22.30
C ALA A 107 -5.60 -4.39 -21.81
N HIS A 108 -4.68 -5.38 -21.81
CA HIS A 108 -4.95 -6.71 -21.25
C HIS A 108 -5.27 -6.63 -19.75
N ILE A 109 -4.44 -5.94 -18.95
CA ILE A 109 -4.65 -5.79 -17.50
C ILE A 109 -6.01 -5.15 -17.20
N LEU A 110 -6.36 -4.07 -17.90
CA LEU A 110 -7.63 -3.37 -17.70
C LEU A 110 -8.84 -4.22 -18.09
N GLY A 111 -8.76 -4.91 -19.24
CA GLY A 111 -9.84 -5.77 -19.74
C GLY A 111 -10.05 -7.01 -18.87
N ASP A 112 -8.98 -7.75 -18.56
CA ASP A 112 -9.04 -8.98 -17.77
C ASP A 112 -9.43 -8.72 -16.30
N SER A 113 -8.90 -7.66 -15.71
CA SER A 113 -9.26 -7.29 -14.33
C SER A 113 -10.70 -6.79 -14.19
N GLY A 114 -11.31 -6.29 -15.26
CA GLY A 114 -12.60 -5.62 -15.23
C GLY A 114 -12.59 -4.30 -14.45
N ALA A 115 -11.46 -3.60 -14.43
CA ALA A 115 -11.37 -2.27 -13.84
C ALA A 115 -12.32 -1.29 -14.57
N ARG A 116 -12.97 -0.40 -13.81
CA ARG A 116 -14.01 0.50 -14.35
C ARG A 116 -13.62 1.97 -14.36
N ALA A 117 -12.52 2.33 -13.72
CA ALA A 117 -12.00 3.68 -13.66
C ALA A 117 -10.51 3.66 -13.28
N TRP A 118 -9.80 4.75 -13.55
CA TRP A 118 -8.53 5.08 -12.93
C TRP A 118 -8.76 5.92 -11.68
N LEU A 119 -8.12 5.56 -10.58
CA LEU A 119 -8.13 6.34 -9.35
C LEU A 119 -6.73 6.88 -9.06
N GLY A 120 -6.63 8.19 -8.85
CA GLY A 120 -5.35 8.87 -8.62
C GLY A 120 -4.73 9.38 -9.90
N GLU A 121 -3.48 9.05 -10.15
CA GLU A 121 -2.83 9.30 -11.44
C GLU A 121 -3.34 8.33 -12.50
N CYS A 122 -3.28 8.73 -13.75
CA CYS A 122 -3.58 7.87 -14.88
C CYS A 122 -2.58 8.12 -16.02
N PRO A 123 -2.34 7.13 -16.89
CA PRO A 123 -1.56 7.34 -18.09
C PRO A 123 -2.32 8.22 -19.10
N ASP A 124 -1.61 8.80 -20.09
CA ASP A 124 -2.23 9.56 -21.18
C ASP A 124 -3.26 8.72 -21.95
N ASP A 125 -2.91 7.47 -22.23
CA ASP A 125 -3.86 6.48 -22.77
C ASP A 125 -4.53 5.73 -21.62
N THR A 126 -5.76 6.16 -21.28
CA THR A 126 -6.56 5.56 -20.21
C THR A 126 -7.22 4.24 -20.59
N GLY A 127 -7.10 3.78 -21.84
CA GLY A 127 -7.85 2.63 -22.35
C GLY A 127 -9.36 2.86 -22.37
N GLY A 128 -9.80 4.10 -22.45
CA GLY A 128 -11.21 4.50 -22.45
C GLY A 128 -11.87 4.53 -21.06
N LEU A 129 -11.13 4.25 -20.00
CA LEU A 129 -11.68 4.32 -18.65
C LEU A 129 -11.74 5.76 -18.12
N PRO A 130 -12.79 6.11 -17.35
CA PRO A 130 -12.88 7.42 -16.70
C PRO A 130 -11.77 7.59 -15.66
N HIS A 131 -11.32 8.84 -15.50
CA HIS A 131 -10.33 9.22 -14.51
C HIS A 131 -10.98 9.89 -13.30
N ILE A 132 -10.66 9.39 -12.12
CA ILE A 132 -11.08 9.92 -10.82
C ILE A 132 -9.85 10.45 -10.09
N PRO A 133 -9.58 11.76 -10.11
CA PRO A 133 -8.39 12.31 -9.48
C PRO A 133 -8.48 12.21 -7.95
N VAL A 134 -7.37 11.87 -7.31
CA VAL A 134 -7.17 11.94 -5.87
C VAL A 134 -6.64 13.34 -5.51
N ARG A 135 -7.15 13.91 -4.43
CA ARG A 135 -6.75 15.23 -3.92
C ARG A 135 -6.16 15.09 -2.53
N ALA A 136 -4.86 15.30 -2.41
CA ALA A 136 -4.14 15.16 -1.13
C ALA A 136 -4.65 16.10 -0.03
N HIS A 137 -5.26 17.23 -0.42
CA HIS A 137 -5.83 18.21 0.55
C HIS A 137 -7.31 17.98 0.85
N ALA A 138 -8.00 17.08 0.13
CA ALA A 138 -9.38 16.74 0.45
C ALA A 138 -9.44 16.00 1.79
N ARG A 139 -10.50 16.21 2.53
CA ARG A 139 -10.73 15.51 3.81
C ARG A 139 -12.17 15.03 3.85
N SER A 140 -12.34 13.80 4.28
CA SER A 140 -13.61 13.23 4.67
C SER A 140 -13.42 12.40 5.93
N TRP A 141 -14.45 12.37 6.75
CA TRP A 141 -14.51 11.59 7.99
C TRP A 141 -15.67 10.61 7.96
N HIS A 142 -16.12 10.27 6.75
CA HIS A 142 -17.18 9.28 6.57
C HIS A 142 -16.73 7.93 7.15
N SER A 143 -17.64 7.28 7.88
CA SER A 143 -17.35 5.98 8.48
C SER A 143 -17.82 4.87 7.54
N TYR A 144 -16.89 4.02 7.15
CA TYR A 144 -17.17 2.80 6.39
C TYR A 144 -17.19 1.58 7.32
N ALA A 145 -18.14 0.68 7.07
CA ALA A 145 -18.09 -0.65 7.67
C ALA A 145 -16.82 -1.37 7.23
N GLU A 146 -16.22 -2.16 8.11
CA GLU A 146 -15.06 -2.98 7.73
C GLU A 146 -15.49 -3.99 6.66
N PRO A 147 -14.82 -4.03 5.51
CA PRO A 147 -15.13 -5.00 4.47
C PRO A 147 -14.83 -6.43 4.94
N ALA A 148 -15.61 -7.40 4.42
CA ALA A 148 -15.45 -8.80 4.81
C ALA A 148 -14.01 -9.29 4.62
N PRO A 149 -13.43 -10.06 5.55
CA PRO A 149 -12.03 -10.51 5.49
C PRO A 149 -11.69 -11.29 4.23
N ASP A 150 -12.64 -12.04 3.69
CA ASP A 150 -12.45 -12.85 2.47
C ASP A 150 -12.73 -12.06 1.18
N SER A 151 -13.16 -10.79 1.28
CA SER A 151 -13.32 -9.94 0.11
C SER A 151 -11.97 -9.62 -0.54
N PRO A 152 -11.93 -9.51 -1.89
CA PRO A 152 -10.71 -9.15 -2.59
C PRO A 152 -10.21 -7.76 -2.19
N ALA A 153 -8.93 -7.64 -1.90
CA ALA A 153 -8.27 -6.35 -1.68
C ALA A 153 -7.70 -5.79 -2.99
N TYR A 154 -6.98 -6.64 -3.74
CA TYR A 154 -6.38 -6.27 -5.01
C TYR A 154 -6.34 -7.43 -6.02
N VAL A 155 -6.12 -7.08 -7.29
CA VAL A 155 -5.71 -8.01 -8.35
C VAL A 155 -4.37 -7.54 -8.88
N MET A 156 -3.32 -8.32 -8.64
CA MET A 156 -1.96 -8.00 -9.10
C MET A 156 -1.57 -8.91 -10.26
N TYR A 157 -1.01 -8.33 -11.31
CA TYR A 157 -0.58 -9.06 -12.49
C TYR A 157 0.87 -9.50 -12.39
N THR A 158 1.10 -10.76 -12.72
CA THR A 158 2.44 -11.34 -12.77
C THR A 158 2.77 -11.70 -14.21
N SER A 159 4.01 -11.41 -14.64
CA SER A 159 4.52 -11.87 -15.93
C SER A 159 4.60 -13.40 -15.91
N GLY A 160 3.70 -14.06 -16.62
CA GLY A 160 3.78 -15.50 -16.82
C GLY A 160 4.97 -15.84 -17.71
N THR A 161 5.62 -16.98 -17.48
CA THR A 161 6.72 -17.48 -18.34
C THR A 161 6.23 -17.86 -19.74
N THR A 162 4.93 -18.01 -19.94
CA THR A 162 4.31 -18.48 -21.19
C THR A 162 2.95 -17.80 -21.41
N GLY A 163 2.92 -16.61 -22.00
CA GLY A 163 1.68 -15.94 -22.39
C GLY A 163 1.41 -14.60 -21.71
N ALA A 164 0.16 -14.12 -21.83
CA ALA A 164 -0.27 -12.87 -21.25
C ALA A 164 -0.16 -12.90 -19.71
N PRO A 165 0.09 -11.75 -19.07
CA PRO A 165 0.11 -11.63 -17.60
C PRO A 165 -1.17 -12.16 -16.98
N LYS A 166 -1.04 -12.81 -15.82
CA LYS A 166 -2.17 -13.38 -15.07
C LYS A 166 -2.48 -12.55 -13.84
N GLY A 167 -3.75 -12.21 -13.67
CA GLY A 167 -4.24 -11.50 -12.49
C GLY A 167 -4.40 -12.44 -11.29
N VAL A 168 -3.66 -12.16 -10.21
CA VAL A 168 -3.78 -12.87 -8.93
C VAL A 168 -4.62 -12.03 -7.98
N GLN A 169 -5.79 -12.54 -7.62
CA GLN A 169 -6.68 -11.91 -6.67
C GLN A 169 -6.29 -12.33 -5.25
N THR A 170 -6.08 -11.37 -4.37
CA THR A 170 -5.69 -11.61 -2.97
C THR A 170 -6.71 -11.01 -2.02
N SER A 171 -7.14 -11.81 -1.03
CA SER A 171 -8.11 -11.38 -0.03
C SER A 171 -7.46 -10.52 1.07
N ARG A 172 -8.28 -9.74 1.75
CA ARG A 172 -7.89 -8.92 2.90
C ARG A 172 -7.29 -9.79 4.02
N ARG A 173 -7.90 -10.94 4.30
CA ARG A 173 -7.42 -11.92 5.29
C ARG A 173 -6.04 -12.46 4.95
N ALA A 174 -5.78 -12.79 3.69
CA ALA A 174 -4.48 -13.32 3.27
C ALA A 174 -3.37 -12.27 3.46
N ILE A 175 -3.63 -11.02 3.10
CA ILE A 175 -2.68 -9.91 3.31
C ILE A 175 -2.42 -9.69 4.81
N ALA A 176 -3.48 -9.67 5.61
CA ALA A 176 -3.36 -9.47 7.05
C ALA A 176 -2.52 -10.57 7.71
N ALA A 177 -2.79 -11.83 7.37
CA ALA A 177 -2.06 -12.98 7.92
C ALA A 177 -0.58 -12.97 7.53
N ASP A 178 -0.27 -12.62 6.27
CA ASP A 178 1.10 -12.53 5.78
C ASP A 178 1.89 -11.43 6.51
N ILE A 179 1.32 -10.24 6.62
CA ILE A 179 1.96 -9.12 7.34
C ILE A 179 2.14 -9.44 8.82
N ASP A 180 1.14 -10.05 9.49
CA ASP A 180 1.25 -10.40 10.90
C ASP A 180 2.35 -11.46 11.14
N ALA A 181 2.46 -12.45 10.26
CA ALA A 181 3.52 -13.46 10.33
C ALA A 181 4.91 -12.83 10.18
N LEU A 182 5.07 -11.92 9.21
CA LEU A 182 6.33 -11.20 9.02
C LEU A 182 6.65 -10.27 10.18
N ALA A 183 5.66 -9.52 10.68
CA ALA A 183 5.84 -8.64 11.82
C ALA A 183 6.30 -9.42 13.07
N ALA A 184 5.73 -10.60 13.30
CA ALA A 184 6.17 -11.48 14.37
C ALA A 184 7.60 -12.00 14.17
N ALA A 185 7.92 -12.47 12.94
CA ALA A 185 9.22 -13.03 12.63
C ALA A 185 10.36 -12.00 12.71
N TRP A 186 10.09 -10.75 12.31
CA TRP A 186 11.08 -9.69 12.29
C TRP A 186 11.02 -8.78 13.51
N GLN A 187 10.15 -9.05 14.47
CA GLN A 187 9.89 -8.19 15.62
C GLN A 187 9.52 -6.75 15.21
N TRP A 188 8.83 -6.65 14.09
CA TRP A 188 8.40 -5.38 13.51
C TRP A 188 7.26 -4.77 14.33
N THR A 189 7.42 -3.53 14.76
CA THR A 189 6.50 -2.85 15.68
C THR A 189 6.15 -1.44 15.20
N ALA A 190 5.17 -0.82 15.84
CA ALA A 190 4.79 0.57 15.58
C ALA A 190 5.89 1.60 15.91
N ALA A 191 6.94 1.22 16.63
CA ALA A 191 8.07 2.10 16.93
C ALA A 191 9.07 2.20 15.76
N ASP A 192 8.97 1.30 14.78
CA ASP A 192 9.89 1.26 13.65
C ASP A 192 9.65 2.36 12.64
N VAL A 193 10.68 2.59 11.83
CA VAL A 193 10.62 3.37 10.59
C VAL A 193 11.03 2.45 9.46
N LEU A 194 10.05 2.00 8.68
CA LEU A 194 10.29 1.15 7.50
C LEU A 194 10.72 2.01 6.32
N VAL A 195 11.84 1.65 5.72
CA VAL A 195 12.43 2.34 4.57
C VAL A 195 12.56 1.40 3.38
N HIS A 196 12.07 1.81 2.23
CA HIS A 196 12.37 1.14 0.95
C HIS A 196 12.20 2.07 -0.26
N GLY A 197 12.76 1.65 -1.41
CA GLY A 197 12.59 2.27 -2.72
C GLY A 197 12.01 1.29 -3.75
N LEU A 198 11.29 0.24 -3.29
CA LEU A 198 10.75 -0.81 -4.14
C LEU A 198 9.50 -0.32 -4.88
N PRO A 199 9.24 -0.80 -6.12
CA PRO A 199 8.06 -0.42 -6.88
C PRO A 199 6.75 -0.77 -6.16
N LEU A 200 5.75 0.13 -6.22
CA LEU A 200 4.44 -0.06 -5.59
C LEU A 200 3.47 -0.90 -6.43
N PHE A 201 3.92 -1.50 -7.53
CA PHE A 201 3.17 -2.49 -8.30
C PHE A 201 3.63 -3.94 -8.06
N HIS A 202 4.55 -4.15 -7.12
CA HIS A 202 4.98 -5.48 -6.66
C HIS A 202 4.58 -5.74 -5.21
N VAL A 203 4.32 -7.01 -4.89
CA VAL A 203 3.95 -7.45 -3.52
C VAL A 203 4.90 -6.88 -2.49
N HIS A 204 6.20 -6.95 -2.74
CA HIS A 204 7.21 -6.53 -1.77
C HIS A 204 7.10 -5.03 -1.40
N GLY A 205 7.04 -4.13 -2.40
CA GLY A 205 6.93 -2.70 -2.14
C GLY A 205 5.54 -2.28 -1.66
N LEU A 206 4.50 -2.80 -2.30
CA LEU A 206 3.12 -2.41 -2.01
C LEU A 206 2.58 -3.09 -0.75
N VAL A 207 2.59 -4.43 -0.73
CA VAL A 207 1.92 -5.19 0.33
C VAL A 207 2.76 -5.23 1.58
N LEU A 208 4.01 -5.71 1.48
CA LEU A 208 4.87 -5.82 2.65
C LEU A 208 5.35 -4.44 3.12
N GLY A 209 5.70 -3.53 2.20
CA GLY A 209 6.13 -2.18 2.53
C GLY A 209 5.00 -1.28 2.99
N LEU A 210 4.20 -0.79 2.06
CA LEU A 210 3.15 0.19 2.34
C LEU A 210 2.04 -0.37 3.24
N LEU A 211 1.36 -1.44 2.80
CA LEU A 211 0.23 -1.98 3.58
C LEU A 211 0.70 -2.58 4.91
N GLY A 212 1.91 -3.16 4.95
CA GLY A 212 2.52 -3.62 6.17
C GLY A 212 2.67 -2.50 7.20
N SER A 213 3.22 -1.36 6.78
CA SER A 213 3.36 -0.18 7.65
C SER A 213 2.01 0.35 8.13
N LEU A 214 1.00 0.38 7.25
CA LEU A 214 -0.35 0.81 7.60
C LEU A 214 -1.08 -0.17 8.53
N ARG A 215 -0.71 -1.46 8.51
CA ARG A 215 -1.25 -2.45 9.42
C ARG A 215 -0.54 -2.42 10.78
N VAL A 216 0.78 -2.43 10.79
CA VAL A 216 1.60 -2.41 12.01
C VAL A 216 1.50 -1.07 12.74
N GLY A 217 1.33 0.02 11.98
CA GLY A 217 1.21 1.38 12.53
C GLY A 217 2.55 2.08 12.73
N ASN A 218 3.59 1.63 12.06
CA ASN A 218 4.89 2.27 12.04
C ASN A 218 4.97 3.39 10.99
N ARG A 219 6.05 4.16 11.00
CA ARG A 219 6.34 5.15 9.96
C ARG A 219 6.85 4.47 8.69
N PHE A 220 6.39 4.98 7.55
CA PHE A 220 6.78 4.51 6.23
C PHE A 220 7.55 5.59 5.48
N VAL A 221 8.71 5.23 4.93
CA VAL A 221 9.55 6.12 4.12
C VAL A 221 9.87 5.44 2.78
N HIS A 222 9.40 6.04 1.68
CA HIS A 222 9.76 5.63 0.34
C HIS A 222 10.87 6.52 -0.20
N THR A 223 12.03 5.93 -0.53
CA THR A 223 13.23 6.68 -0.95
C THR A 223 13.19 7.16 -2.40
N GLY A 224 12.15 6.83 -3.15
CA GLY A 224 12.12 7.01 -4.59
C GLY A 224 13.01 5.98 -5.30
N LYS A 225 14.26 6.34 -5.56
CA LYS A 225 15.24 5.40 -6.13
C LYS A 225 15.98 4.66 -5.01
N PRO A 226 16.08 3.31 -5.07
CA PRO A 226 16.77 2.51 -4.05
C PRO A 226 18.29 2.53 -4.32
N THR A 227 18.97 3.58 -3.89
CA THR A 227 20.43 3.69 -3.97
C THR A 227 21.08 3.55 -2.60
N PRO A 228 22.36 3.14 -2.51
CA PRO A 228 23.08 3.11 -1.23
C PRO A 228 23.02 4.45 -0.48
N GLN A 229 23.11 5.56 -1.21
CA GLN A 229 23.06 6.90 -0.64
C GLN A 229 21.70 7.24 -0.03
N THR A 230 20.59 6.89 -0.73
CA THR A 230 19.24 7.15 -0.22
C THR A 230 18.93 6.29 1.01
N TYR A 231 19.42 5.05 1.05
CA TYR A 231 19.27 4.20 2.23
C TYR A 231 20.15 4.66 3.40
N ALA A 232 21.38 5.08 3.14
CA ALA A 232 22.26 5.64 4.19
C ALA A 232 21.65 6.90 4.82
N ALA A 233 21.19 7.84 3.99
CA ALA A 233 20.52 9.05 4.47
C ALA A 233 19.27 8.74 5.28
N ALA A 234 18.47 7.75 4.87
CA ALA A 234 17.30 7.32 5.62
C ALA A 234 17.65 6.65 6.96
N ALA A 235 18.76 5.90 7.02
CA ALA A 235 19.27 5.32 8.27
C ALA A 235 19.73 6.41 9.25
N GLU A 236 20.45 7.42 8.77
CA GLU A 236 20.84 8.59 9.57
C GLU A 236 19.63 9.38 10.08
N ALA A 237 18.55 9.41 9.29
CA ALA A 237 17.28 10.03 9.66
C ALA A 237 16.40 9.17 10.59
N GLY A 238 16.90 8.04 11.08
CA GLY A 238 16.22 7.18 12.05
C GLY A 238 15.48 5.97 11.45
N GLY A 239 15.74 5.61 10.19
CA GLY A 239 15.28 4.36 9.61
C GLY A 239 15.76 3.16 10.42
N SER A 240 14.84 2.22 10.76
CA SER A 240 15.15 1.06 11.61
C SER A 240 14.92 -0.29 10.93
N LEU A 241 14.10 -0.31 9.87
CA LEU A 241 13.79 -1.50 9.09
C LEU A 241 13.91 -1.17 7.60
N PHE A 242 14.65 -1.99 6.85
CA PHE A 242 14.95 -1.71 5.44
C PHE A 242 14.57 -2.88 4.56
N PHE A 243 13.82 -2.60 3.48
CA PHE A 243 13.55 -3.56 2.43
C PHE A 243 14.40 -3.26 1.19
N GLY A 244 14.96 -4.30 0.61
CA GLY A 244 15.75 -4.25 -0.61
C GLY A 244 15.66 -5.54 -1.40
N VAL A 245 16.20 -5.56 -2.61
CA VAL A 245 16.37 -6.72 -3.50
C VAL A 245 17.81 -6.76 -4.00
#